data_207bf3c085b3c456acb10a2e85628931
#
_entry.id   207bf3c085b3c456acb10a2e85628931
#
_cell.length_a   1.000
_cell.length_b   1.000
_cell.length_c   1.000
_cell.angle_alpha   90.00
_cell.angle_beta   90.00
_cell.angle_gamma   90.00
#
_symmetry.space_group_name_H-M   'P 1'
#
loop_
_entity.id
_entity.type
_entity.pdbx_description
1 polymer ?
#
loop_
_entity_poly.entity_id
_entity_poly.type
_entity_poly.pdbx_seq_one_letter_code
_entity_poly.pdbx_strand_id
1 'polypeptide(L)'
;TIKKLIKSENFLLLNGDAIFDFNLDKIFKNHIKKKMIMTFLSFGYIANFGTVGVKKGKIVDFRRNMKFDFVKSKYKKDLTTYVYSGISMLNKIALSKDFRNSENFENKLYPWVIKNFKCNVEAPTGFFHPIDNMKDIKVGNNKDAEGSKYFQINKIIKMINKLKKS
;
A
#
# COMPACT_ATOMS: atom_id res chain seq x y z
N THR A 1 16.67 -15.22 -11.72
CA THR A 1 16.40 -14.10 -10.80
C THR A 1 15.47 -13.11 -11.49
N ILE A 2 14.40 -12.68 -10.85
CA ILE A 2 13.43 -11.68 -11.35
C ILE A 2 14.12 -10.41 -11.88
N LYS A 3 15.24 -10.01 -11.26
CA LYS A 3 16.05 -8.85 -11.68
C LYS A 3 16.40 -8.85 -13.18
N LYS A 4 16.66 -10.02 -13.76
CA LYS A 4 16.98 -10.15 -15.20
C LYS A 4 15.78 -9.91 -16.11
N LEU A 5 14.57 -10.09 -15.59
CA LEU A 5 13.33 -9.90 -16.32
C LEU A 5 12.86 -8.44 -16.33
N ILE A 6 13.30 -7.64 -15.35
CA ILE A 6 12.96 -6.23 -15.25
C ILE A 6 13.81 -5.44 -16.26
N LYS A 7 13.18 -5.02 -17.37
CA LYS A 7 13.84 -4.23 -18.42
C LYS A 7 13.80 -2.73 -18.12
N SER A 8 12.74 -2.25 -17.47
CA SER A 8 12.53 -0.84 -17.15
C SER A 8 13.47 -0.37 -16.05
N GLU A 9 13.88 0.89 -16.11
CA GLU A 9 14.65 1.53 -15.06
C GLU A 9 13.86 1.69 -13.77
N ASN A 10 12.59 2.05 -13.88
CA ASN A 10 11.66 2.16 -12.77
C ASN A 10 10.51 1.19 -12.97
N PHE A 11 10.03 0.59 -11.89
CA PHE A 11 8.96 -0.41 -11.92
C PHE A 11 8.10 -0.34 -10.67
N LEU A 12 6.88 -0.87 -10.78
CA LEU A 12 5.95 -1.04 -9.68
C LEU A 12 6.11 -2.45 -9.10
N LEU A 13 6.27 -2.53 -7.80
CA LEU A 13 6.18 -3.76 -7.03
C LEU A 13 4.90 -3.71 -6.20
N LEU A 14 4.08 -4.75 -6.31
CA LEU A 14 2.83 -4.82 -5.57
C LEU A 14 2.57 -6.26 -5.09
N ASN A 15 1.93 -6.37 -3.94
CA ASN A 15 1.35 -7.61 -3.47
C ASN A 15 0.12 -7.94 -4.31
N GLY A 16 -0.08 -9.24 -4.57
CA GLY A 16 -1.18 -9.71 -5.43
C GLY A 16 -2.55 -9.80 -4.74
N ASP A 17 -2.64 -9.43 -3.48
CA ASP A 17 -3.77 -9.60 -2.57
C ASP A 17 -4.51 -8.28 -2.24
N ALA A 18 -4.34 -7.25 -3.06
CA ALA A 18 -5.02 -5.98 -2.85
C ALA A 18 -5.65 -5.43 -4.13
N ILE A 19 -6.78 -4.76 -3.96
CA ILE A 19 -7.43 -3.98 -5.01
C ILE A 19 -7.38 -2.51 -4.65
N PHE A 20 -7.06 -1.67 -5.62
CA PHE A 20 -6.90 -0.24 -5.40
C PHE A 20 -7.31 0.57 -6.63
N ASP A 21 -7.67 1.83 -6.38
CA ASP A 21 -7.97 2.84 -7.40
C ASP A 21 -7.29 4.15 -7.00
N PHE A 22 -6.19 4.46 -7.67
CA PHE A 22 -5.47 5.72 -7.50
C PHE A 22 -4.62 6.03 -8.74
N ASN A 23 -4.24 7.29 -8.86
CA ASN A 23 -3.50 7.77 -10.03
C ASN A 23 -2.01 7.36 -9.98
N LEU A 24 -1.71 6.18 -10.55
CA LEU A 24 -0.34 5.66 -10.66
C LEU A 24 0.58 6.59 -11.45
N ASP A 25 0.08 7.23 -12.51
CA ASP A 25 0.89 8.12 -13.36
C ASP A 25 1.40 9.31 -12.58
N LYS A 26 0.55 9.90 -11.74
CA LYS A 26 0.95 11.02 -10.88
C LYS A 26 2.04 10.62 -9.90
N ILE A 27 1.89 9.45 -9.27
CA ILE A 27 2.85 8.92 -8.30
C ILE A 27 4.18 8.60 -9.01
N PHE A 28 4.11 7.97 -10.17
CA PHE A 28 5.27 7.62 -10.98
C PHE A 28 6.05 8.87 -11.43
N LYS A 29 5.35 9.89 -11.92
CA LYS A 29 5.96 11.18 -12.27
C LYS A 29 6.64 11.83 -11.06
N ASN A 30 6.03 11.78 -9.89
CA ASN A 30 6.62 12.31 -8.65
C ASN A 30 7.87 11.52 -8.24
N HIS A 31 7.83 10.20 -8.31
CA HIS A 31 8.96 9.32 -8.03
C HIS A 31 10.19 9.70 -8.88
N ILE A 32 10.00 9.83 -10.18
CA ILE A 32 11.06 10.22 -11.13
C ILE A 32 11.53 11.66 -10.86
N LYS A 33 10.60 12.63 -10.78
CA LYS A 33 10.92 14.04 -10.55
C LYS A 33 11.74 14.26 -9.29
N LYS A 34 11.42 13.56 -8.22
CA LYS A 34 12.14 13.63 -6.95
C LYS A 34 13.40 12.78 -6.91
N LYS A 35 13.71 12.04 -8.00
CA LYS A 35 14.85 11.11 -8.09
C LYS A 35 14.89 10.12 -6.94
N MET A 36 13.73 9.52 -6.62
CA MET A 36 13.62 8.50 -5.57
C MET A 36 14.10 7.15 -6.08
N ILE A 37 14.76 6.39 -5.23
CA ILE A 37 15.10 5.00 -5.51
C ILE A 37 13.96 4.08 -5.05
N MET A 38 13.24 4.49 -4.02
CA MET A 38 12.04 3.80 -3.57
C MET A 38 10.99 4.79 -3.08
N THR A 39 9.74 4.55 -3.47
CA THR A 39 8.57 5.27 -2.97
C THR A 39 7.58 4.24 -2.45
N PHE A 40 7.37 4.23 -1.15
CA PHE A 40 6.32 3.45 -0.52
C PHE A 40 4.96 4.13 -0.70
N LEU A 41 3.93 3.34 -0.94
CA LEU A 41 2.56 3.84 -0.88
C LEU A 41 1.93 3.44 0.45
N SER A 42 1.30 4.41 1.07
CA SER A 42 0.57 4.25 2.32
C SER A 42 -0.90 4.58 2.11
N PHE A 43 -1.75 3.79 2.72
CA PHE A 43 -3.18 4.04 2.76
C PHE A 43 -3.66 4.12 4.20
N GLY A 44 -4.81 4.78 4.39
CA GLY A 44 -5.41 4.85 5.71
C GLY A 44 -5.78 3.46 6.22
N TYR A 45 -5.33 3.14 7.41
CA TYR A 45 -5.68 1.90 8.10
C TYR A 45 -7.08 2.01 8.68
N ILE A 46 -7.94 1.06 8.38
CA ILE A 46 -9.27 0.94 8.99
C ILE A 46 -9.15 -0.01 10.17
N ALA A 47 -9.39 0.51 11.38
CA ALA A 47 -9.38 -0.33 12.57
C ALA A 47 -10.57 -1.29 12.55
N ASN A 48 -10.31 -2.60 12.53
CA ASN A 48 -11.33 -3.64 12.57
C ASN A 48 -12.03 -3.75 13.94
N PHE A 49 -11.47 -3.09 14.96
CA PHE A 49 -11.99 -3.04 16.33
C PHE A 49 -12.59 -1.66 16.64
N GLY A 50 -13.42 -1.61 17.69
CA GLY A 50 -13.89 -0.34 18.21
C GLY A 50 -12.73 0.50 18.73
N THR A 51 -12.73 1.77 18.42
CA THR A 51 -11.76 2.75 18.90
C THR A 51 -12.41 3.65 19.96
N VAL A 52 -11.66 3.94 21.01
CA VAL A 52 -12.10 4.76 22.12
C VAL A 52 -11.38 6.10 22.07
N GLY A 53 -12.14 7.17 21.92
CA GLY A 53 -11.61 8.54 21.99
C GLY A 53 -11.48 8.98 23.45
N VAL A 54 -10.27 9.46 23.83
CA VAL A 54 -10.00 9.95 25.20
C VAL A 54 -9.54 11.39 25.14
N LYS A 55 -10.19 12.27 25.93
CA LYS A 55 -9.80 13.68 26.10
C LYS A 55 -9.62 13.99 27.59
N LYS A 56 -8.41 14.44 27.97
CA LYS A 56 -8.07 14.75 29.37
C LYS A 56 -8.42 13.62 30.35
N GLY A 57 -8.09 12.36 29.98
CA GLY A 57 -8.35 11.18 30.79
C GLY A 57 -9.80 10.68 30.83
N LYS A 58 -10.73 11.35 30.14
CA LYS A 58 -12.14 10.93 30.07
C LYS A 58 -12.44 10.35 28.70
N ILE A 59 -13.23 9.27 28.67
CA ILE A 59 -13.78 8.71 27.44
C ILE A 59 -14.82 9.68 26.90
N VAL A 60 -14.67 10.11 25.66
CA VAL A 60 -15.54 11.09 24.99
C VAL A 60 -16.15 10.58 23.70
N ASP A 61 -15.64 9.46 23.16
CA ASP A 61 -16.12 8.94 21.89
C ASP A 61 -15.87 7.42 21.79
N PHE A 62 -16.71 6.75 21.01
CA PHE A 62 -16.52 5.35 20.61
C PHE A 62 -16.96 5.18 19.16
N ARG A 63 -16.08 4.68 18.31
CA ARG A 63 -16.40 4.45 16.90
C ARG A 63 -15.88 3.10 16.43
N ARG A 64 -16.60 2.49 15.49
CA ARG A 64 -16.12 1.35 14.71
C ARG A 64 -15.67 1.81 13.32
N ASN A 65 -14.76 1.05 12.74
CA ASN A 65 -14.25 1.28 11.38
C ASN A 65 -13.61 2.68 11.21
N MET A 66 -12.96 3.19 12.25
CA MET A 66 -12.26 4.46 12.16
C MET A 66 -11.04 4.32 11.26
N LYS A 67 -10.91 5.23 10.28
CA LYS A 67 -9.78 5.29 9.36
C LYS A 67 -8.66 6.17 9.96
N PHE A 68 -7.44 5.67 9.87
CA PHE A 68 -6.22 6.38 10.27
C PHE A 68 -5.31 6.52 9.05
N ASP A 69 -4.91 7.74 8.72
CA ASP A 69 -3.99 7.99 7.61
C ASP A 69 -2.52 7.78 8.02
N PHE A 70 -2.23 7.96 9.31
CA PHE A 70 -0.93 7.71 9.90
C PHE A 70 -1.06 7.36 11.39
N VAL A 71 -0.04 6.71 11.93
CA VAL A 71 0.02 6.35 13.36
C VAL A 71 1.28 6.97 13.97
N LYS A 72 1.12 7.75 15.04
CA LYS A 72 2.26 8.26 15.81
C LYS A 72 2.92 7.12 16.59
N SER A 73 4.22 6.96 16.46
CA SER A 73 4.95 5.96 17.20
C SER A 73 4.91 6.23 18.71
N LYS A 74 4.58 5.20 19.47
CA LYS A 74 4.66 5.24 20.94
C LYS A 74 6.11 5.30 21.44
N TYR A 75 7.06 4.81 20.66
CA TYR A 75 8.44 4.60 21.06
C TYR A 75 9.40 5.73 20.69
N LYS A 76 9.02 6.58 19.73
CA LYS A 76 9.82 7.71 19.26
C LYS A 76 8.92 8.91 19.04
N LYS A 77 9.09 9.96 19.85
CA LYS A 77 8.20 11.15 19.82
C LYS A 77 8.14 11.85 18.45
N ASP A 78 9.24 11.85 17.72
CA ASP A 78 9.37 12.57 16.44
C ASP A 78 9.17 11.66 15.22
N LEU A 79 8.73 10.41 15.42
CA LEU A 79 8.49 9.47 14.35
C LEU A 79 7.01 9.46 13.95
N THR A 80 6.72 9.88 12.73
CA THR A 80 5.42 9.64 12.09
C THR A 80 5.47 8.30 11.37
N THR A 81 4.56 7.41 11.69
CA THR A 81 4.49 6.06 11.12
C THR A 81 3.34 5.97 10.15
N TYR A 82 3.63 5.48 8.95
CA TYR A 82 2.63 5.18 7.92
C TYR A 82 2.41 3.68 7.81
N VAL A 83 1.18 3.28 7.48
CA VAL A 83 0.88 1.88 7.20
C VAL A 83 1.23 1.57 5.75
N TYR A 84 2.11 0.61 5.54
CA TYR A 84 2.52 0.17 4.22
C TYR A 84 1.41 -0.62 3.53
N SER A 85 1.14 -0.30 2.28
CA SER A 85 0.05 -0.92 1.50
C SER A 85 0.43 -2.19 0.75
N GLY A 86 1.68 -2.64 0.85
CA GLY A 86 2.18 -3.70 -0.03
C GLY A 86 2.53 -3.20 -1.45
N ILE A 87 2.52 -1.88 -1.68
CA ILE A 87 2.79 -1.29 -3.00
C ILE A 87 3.95 -0.31 -2.90
N SER A 88 4.92 -0.46 -3.79
CA SER A 88 6.06 0.45 -3.87
C SER A 88 6.53 0.66 -5.31
N MET A 89 7.00 1.86 -5.59
CA MET A 89 7.74 2.16 -6.82
C MET A 89 9.22 2.09 -6.54
N LEU A 90 9.95 1.40 -7.39
CA LEU A 90 11.38 1.19 -7.26
C LEU A 90 12.11 1.58 -8.53
N ASN A 91 13.30 2.17 -8.36
CA ASN A 91 14.30 2.21 -9.41
C ASN A 91 15.11 0.90 -9.39
N LYS A 92 15.54 0.44 -10.54
CA LYS A 92 16.30 -0.82 -10.70
C LYS A 92 17.57 -0.87 -9.85
N ILE A 93 18.13 0.27 -9.47
CA ILE A 93 19.26 0.38 -8.54
C ILE A 93 18.94 -0.22 -7.18
N ALA A 94 17.67 -0.20 -6.74
CA ALA A 94 17.25 -0.87 -5.50
C ALA A 94 17.58 -2.36 -5.49
N LEU A 95 17.70 -2.99 -6.66
CA LEU A 95 18.06 -4.39 -6.83
C LEU A 95 19.56 -4.61 -7.07
N SER A 96 20.43 -3.61 -6.85
CA SER A 96 21.87 -3.72 -7.11
C SER A 96 22.55 -4.73 -6.16
N LYS A 97 22.07 -4.86 -4.94
CA LYS A 97 22.54 -5.86 -4.00
C LYS A 97 21.87 -7.21 -4.27
N ASP A 98 22.66 -8.24 -4.32
CA ASP A 98 22.17 -9.62 -4.45
C ASP A 98 21.79 -10.15 -3.06
N PHE A 99 20.51 -10.33 -2.83
CA PHE A 99 19.97 -11.01 -1.66
C PHE A 99 19.77 -12.48 -2.04
N ARG A 100 20.72 -13.30 -1.69
CA ARG A 100 20.63 -14.75 -1.96
C ARG A 100 19.64 -15.38 -1.00
N ASN A 101 18.80 -16.27 -1.55
CA ASN A 101 17.89 -17.18 -0.88
C ASN A 101 16.69 -16.55 -0.15
N SER A 102 15.49 -16.79 -0.64
CA SER A 102 14.17 -16.82 0.04
C SER A 102 13.89 -15.76 1.13
N GLU A 103 14.72 -14.73 1.24
CA GLU A 103 14.55 -13.70 2.24
C GLU A 103 13.45 -12.73 1.82
N ASN A 104 12.52 -12.52 2.72
CA ASN A 104 11.42 -11.57 2.54
C ASN A 104 11.96 -10.17 2.18
N PHE A 105 11.44 -9.60 1.11
CA PHE A 105 11.78 -8.25 0.63
C PHE A 105 11.67 -7.19 1.73
N GLU A 106 10.65 -7.27 2.56
CA GLU A 106 10.38 -6.32 3.60
C GLU A 106 11.46 -6.34 4.70
N ASN A 107 11.99 -7.51 5.01
CA ASN A 107 12.95 -7.67 6.10
C ASN A 107 14.39 -7.38 5.70
N LYS A 108 14.74 -7.49 4.43
CA LYS A 108 16.13 -7.36 3.96
C LYS A 108 16.32 -6.25 2.93
N LEU A 109 15.56 -6.27 1.84
CA LEU A 109 15.74 -5.29 0.77
C LEU A 109 15.36 -3.89 1.23
N TYR A 110 14.18 -3.71 1.81
CA TYR A 110 13.68 -2.40 2.17
C TYR A 110 14.57 -1.69 3.20
N PRO A 111 14.99 -2.31 4.32
CA PRO A 111 15.91 -1.67 5.25
C PRO A 111 17.24 -1.28 4.61
N TRP A 112 17.76 -2.12 3.71
CA TRP A 112 19.00 -1.80 3.01
C TRP A 112 18.83 -0.64 2.04
N VAL A 113 17.74 -0.60 1.26
CA VAL A 113 17.47 0.51 0.33
C VAL A 113 17.26 1.83 1.10
N ILE A 114 16.51 1.79 2.20
CA ILE A 114 16.28 2.97 3.05
C ILE A 114 17.59 3.51 3.63
N LYS A 115 18.49 2.63 4.02
CA LYS A 115 19.80 3.02 4.59
C LYS A 115 20.72 3.66 3.56
N ASN A 116 20.67 3.24 2.29
CA ASN A 116 21.68 3.57 1.29
C ASN A 116 21.20 4.56 0.23
N PHE A 117 19.89 4.80 0.12
CA PHE A 117 19.33 5.58 -0.98
C PHE A 117 18.21 6.53 -0.52
N LYS A 118 17.88 7.44 -1.41
CA LYS A 118 16.78 8.39 -1.20
C LYS A 118 15.44 7.69 -1.39
N CYS A 119 14.63 7.69 -0.32
CA CYS A 119 13.30 7.08 -0.28
C CYS A 119 12.28 8.08 0.24
N ASN A 120 11.02 7.87 -0.13
CA ASN A 120 9.90 8.61 0.44
C ASN A 120 8.68 7.71 0.64
N VAL A 121 7.65 8.26 1.25
CA VAL A 121 6.31 7.70 1.31
C VAL A 121 5.33 8.68 0.67
N GLU A 122 4.39 8.15 -0.10
CA GLU A 122 3.23 8.89 -0.61
C GLU A 122 1.95 8.23 -0.13
N ALA A 123 0.99 9.05 0.32
CA ALA A 123 -0.34 8.63 0.72
C ALA A 123 -1.34 9.14 -0.33
N PRO A 124 -1.57 8.39 -1.42
CA PRO A 124 -2.47 8.81 -2.47
C PRO A 124 -3.93 8.81 -1.98
N THR A 125 -4.71 9.72 -2.53
CA THR A 125 -6.16 9.67 -2.42
C THR A 125 -6.69 8.58 -3.34
N GLY A 126 -7.65 7.80 -2.86
CA GLY A 126 -8.26 6.72 -3.63
C GLY A 126 -8.70 5.58 -2.72
N PHE A 127 -9.08 4.51 -3.37
CA PHE A 127 -9.54 3.30 -2.72
C PHE A 127 -8.41 2.29 -2.60
N PHE A 128 -8.31 1.64 -1.45
CA PHE A 128 -7.42 0.52 -1.20
C PHE A 128 -8.16 -0.52 -0.33
N HIS A 129 -8.15 -1.76 -0.77
CA HIS A 129 -8.77 -2.86 -0.04
C HIS A 129 -7.89 -4.12 -0.13
N PRO A 130 -7.24 -4.52 0.97
CA PRO A 130 -6.53 -5.79 1.04
C PRO A 130 -7.54 -6.94 1.09
N ILE A 131 -7.17 -8.08 0.52
CA ILE A 131 -7.98 -9.30 0.52
C ILE A 131 -7.17 -10.39 1.23
N ASP A 132 -7.24 -10.39 2.54
CA ASP A 132 -6.49 -11.33 3.39
C ASP A 132 -7.31 -12.60 3.67
N ASN A 133 -8.64 -12.51 3.56
CA ASN A 133 -9.53 -13.61 3.91
C ASN A 133 -10.89 -13.52 3.19
N MET A 134 -11.72 -14.56 3.33
CA MET A 134 -13.03 -14.65 2.68
C MET A 134 -14.03 -13.55 3.13
N LYS A 135 -13.86 -13.00 4.33
CA LYS A 135 -14.69 -11.88 4.80
C LYS A 135 -14.42 -10.63 3.99
N ASP A 136 -13.16 -10.38 3.62
CA ASP A 136 -12.77 -9.20 2.83
C ASP A 136 -13.41 -9.26 1.44
N ILE A 137 -13.49 -10.44 0.84
CA ILE A 137 -14.23 -10.66 -0.42
C ILE A 137 -15.71 -10.33 -0.25
N LYS A 138 -16.33 -10.79 0.83
CA LYS A 138 -17.75 -10.51 1.12
C LYS A 138 -17.98 -9.01 1.33
N VAL A 139 -17.12 -8.34 2.09
CA VAL A 139 -17.19 -6.89 2.32
C VAL A 139 -17.02 -6.14 1.01
N GLY A 140 -16.03 -6.51 0.19
CA GLY A 140 -15.82 -5.89 -1.10
C GLY A 140 -16.97 -6.05 -2.09
N ASN A 141 -17.75 -7.14 -1.99
CA ASN A 141 -18.93 -7.40 -2.82
C ASN A 141 -20.22 -6.78 -2.25
N ASN A 142 -20.24 -6.35 -1.00
CA ASN A 142 -21.42 -5.75 -0.40
C ASN A 142 -21.65 -4.34 -0.97
N LYS A 143 -22.81 -4.13 -1.60
CA LYS A 143 -23.18 -2.85 -2.22
C LYS A 143 -23.27 -1.70 -1.22
N ASP A 144 -23.54 -2.01 0.03
CA ASP A 144 -23.74 -1.02 1.11
C ASP A 144 -22.45 -0.74 1.90
N ALA A 145 -21.36 -1.46 1.63
CA ALA A 145 -20.08 -1.23 2.27
C ALA A 145 -19.43 0.05 1.73
N GLU A 146 -18.79 0.81 2.61
CA GLU A 146 -17.95 1.94 2.24
C GLU A 146 -16.87 1.48 1.25
N GLY A 147 -16.83 2.07 0.06
CA GLY A 147 -15.95 1.63 -1.02
C GLY A 147 -16.56 0.63 -2.01
N SER A 148 -17.77 0.12 -1.77
CA SER A 148 -18.45 -0.81 -2.68
C SER A 148 -18.60 -0.27 -4.10
N LYS A 149 -18.74 1.05 -4.26
CA LYS A 149 -18.76 1.73 -5.57
C LYS A 149 -17.48 1.55 -6.38
N TYR A 150 -16.35 1.29 -5.72
CA TYR A 150 -15.05 1.06 -6.34
C TYR A 150 -14.72 -0.43 -6.50
N PHE A 151 -15.24 -1.25 -5.59
CA PHE A 151 -14.95 -2.65 -5.51
C PHE A 151 -16.13 -3.50 -5.99
N GLN A 152 -16.17 -3.77 -7.29
CA GLN A 152 -17.12 -4.70 -7.87
C GLN A 152 -16.32 -5.82 -8.55
N ILE A 153 -16.08 -6.93 -7.85
CA ILE A 153 -15.38 -8.10 -8.39
C ILE A 153 -15.94 -8.48 -9.76
N ASN A 154 -17.26 -8.48 -9.93
CA ASN A 154 -17.90 -8.77 -11.20
C ASN A 154 -17.52 -7.78 -12.32
N LYS A 155 -17.26 -6.51 -11.99
CA LYS A 155 -16.74 -5.54 -12.99
C LYS A 155 -15.31 -5.86 -13.38
N ILE A 156 -14.47 -6.18 -12.39
CA ILE A 156 -13.06 -6.53 -12.61
C ILE A 156 -12.97 -7.79 -13.46
N ILE A 157 -13.75 -8.83 -13.13
CA ILE A 157 -13.83 -10.08 -13.91
C ILE A 157 -14.27 -9.78 -15.36
N LYS A 158 -15.28 -8.93 -15.56
CA LYS A 158 -15.71 -8.51 -16.90
C LYS A 158 -14.61 -7.78 -17.67
N MET A 159 -13.84 -6.92 -17.01
CA MET A 159 -12.71 -6.24 -17.62
C MET A 159 -11.59 -7.22 -18.01
N ILE A 160 -11.21 -8.13 -17.13
CA ILE A 160 -10.21 -9.17 -17.40
C ILE A 160 -10.65 -10.05 -18.56
N ASN A 161 -11.92 -10.45 -18.61
CA ASN A 161 -12.45 -11.28 -19.69
C ASN A 161 -12.52 -10.53 -21.04
N LYS A 162 -12.68 -9.21 -21.05
CA LYS A 162 -12.55 -8.39 -22.26
C LYS A 162 -11.11 -8.36 -22.77
N LEU A 163 -10.14 -8.17 -21.88
CA LEU A 163 -8.72 -8.14 -22.22
C LEU A 163 -8.18 -9.48 -22.74
N LYS A 164 -8.78 -10.60 -22.33
CA LYS A 164 -8.43 -11.94 -22.85
C LYS A 164 -8.98 -12.22 -24.25
N LYS A 165 -9.93 -11.42 -24.74
CA LYS A 165 -10.57 -11.58 -26.07
C LYS A 165 -10.03 -10.60 -27.11
N SER A 166 -9.20 -9.67 -26.70
CA SER A 166 -8.44 -8.74 -27.55
C SER A 166 -7.01 -9.28 -27.78
#